data_e77578bb0fb3ec61a9d58bff7ec73365
#
_entry.id   e77578bb0fb3ec61a9d58bff7ec73365
#
_cell.length_a   1.000
_cell.length_b   1.000
_cell.length_c   1.000
_cell.angle_alpha   90.00
_cell.angle_beta   90.00
_cell.angle_gamma   90.00
#
_symmetry.space_group_name_H-M   'P 1'
#
loop_
_entity.id
_entity.type
_entity.pdbx_description
1 polymer ?
#
loop_
_entity_poly.entity_id
_entity_poly.type
_entity_poly.pdbx_seq_one_letter_code
_entity_poly.pdbx_strand_id
1 'polypeptide(L)'
;ITLIILIIIKSSNSFKNIFYKKVYSDNISFAYFNNLYEKYIGNTKIKDMMIKTKTVFNEKLEYDSLEPYLDGVSLKVKNNYLVPINESGIVVFIGDKEGYGNTVIVQRIDGIDEWYGNIENVNVKLYDYVKKGELLGEVNNNLYLVFKQGGNILNYEEYIK
;
A
#
# COMPACT_ATOMS: atom_id res chain seq x y z
N ILE A 1 9.59 17.75 14.98
CA ILE A 1 10.09 17.54 13.60
C ILE A 1 9.23 18.35 12.62
N THR A 2 7.90 18.27 12.63
CA THR A 2 7.00 19.02 11.75
C THR A 2 7.17 20.54 11.89
N LEU A 3 7.35 21.06 13.09
CA LEU A 3 7.62 22.49 13.35
C LEU A 3 8.94 22.97 12.74
N ILE A 4 10.00 22.16 12.81
CA ILE A 4 11.30 22.48 12.23
C ILE A 4 11.20 22.51 10.69
N ILE A 5 10.51 21.56 10.09
CA ILE A 5 10.26 21.50 8.64
C ILE A 5 9.49 22.74 8.19
N LEU A 6 8.45 23.15 8.91
CA LEU A 6 7.67 24.36 8.62
C LEU A 6 8.50 25.65 8.70
N ILE A 7 9.43 25.73 9.67
CA ILE A 7 10.34 26.88 9.81
C ILE A 7 11.32 26.93 8.63
N ILE A 8 11.86 25.79 8.20
CA ILE A 8 12.78 25.71 7.06
C ILE A 8 12.04 26.04 5.75
N ILE A 9 10.81 25.56 5.55
CA ILE A 9 9.96 25.88 4.39
C ILE A 9 9.66 27.39 4.35
N LYS A 10 9.43 28.02 5.51
CA LYS A 10 9.17 29.47 5.61
C LYS A 10 10.43 30.31 5.36
N SER A 11 11.61 29.79 5.65
CA SER A 11 12.89 30.49 5.60
C SER A 11 13.61 30.47 4.24
N SER A 12 13.29 29.48 3.36
CA SER A 12 14.01 29.32 2.10
C SER A 12 13.08 28.98 0.93
N ASN A 13 12.97 29.91 -0.04
CA ASN A 13 12.20 29.70 -1.26
C ASN A 13 12.73 28.51 -2.10
N SER A 14 14.04 28.29 -2.09
CA SER A 14 14.65 27.16 -2.81
C SER A 14 14.26 25.82 -2.19
N PHE A 15 14.28 25.71 -0.85
CA PHE A 15 13.84 24.50 -0.14
C PHE A 15 12.33 24.27 -0.32
N LYS A 16 11.53 25.34 -0.28
CA LYS A 16 10.10 25.30 -0.54
C LYS A 16 9.80 24.68 -1.93
N ASN A 17 10.47 25.17 -2.97
CA ASN A 17 10.25 24.67 -4.33
C ASN A 17 10.70 23.21 -4.51
N ILE A 18 11.83 22.82 -3.90
CA ILE A 18 12.31 21.44 -3.92
C ILE A 18 11.35 20.52 -3.15
N PHE A 19 10.88 20.97 -1.98
CA PHE A 19 9.94 20.22 -1.15
C PHE A 19 8.61 20.03 -1.87
N TYR A 20 8.01 21.09 -2.41
CA TYR A 20 6.74 20.99 -3.13
C TYR A 20 6.87 20.15 -4.40
N LYS A 21 7.94 20.32 -5.18
CA LYS A 21 8.18 19.53 -6.38
C LYS A 21 8.32 18.03 -6.03
N LYS A 22 9.00 17.70 -4.93
CA LYS A 22 9.23 16.30 -4.51
C LYS A 22 8.02 15.67 -3.82
N VAL A 23 7.25 16.46 -3.04
CA VAL A 23 6.11 15.97 -2.26
C VAL A 23 4.82 15.87 -3.10
N TYR A 24 4.64 16.77 -4.09
CA TYR A 24 3.40 16.81 -4.86
C TYR A 24 3.53 16.31 -6.30
N SER A 25 4.72 16.23 -6.88
CA SER A 25 4.92 15.74 -8.24
C SER A 25 5.37 14.29 -8.34
N ASP A 26 6.08 13.80 -7.34
CA ASP A 26 6.46 12.39 -7.28
C ASP A 26 5.60 11.70 -6.23
N ASN A 27 5.03 10.53 -6.57
CA ASN A 27 4.46 9.64 -5.56
C ASN A 27 5.55 9.36 -4.52
N ILE A 28 5.40 9.91 -3.32
CA ILE A 28 6.38 9.74 -2.26
C ILE A 28 6.37 8.25 -1.89
N SER A 29 7.37 7.53 -2.38
CA SER A 29 7.57 6.14 -2.00
C SER A 29 7.87 6.06 -0.50
N PHE A 30 7.09 5.28 0.22
CA PHE A 30 7.34 4.96 1.63
C PHE A 30 8.76 4.37 1.82
N ALA A 31 9.25 3.63 0.84
CA ALA A 31 10.62 3.12 0.81
C ALA A 31 11.67 4.24 0.88
N TYR A 32 11.43 5.39 0.23
CA TYR A 32 12.33 6.55 0.32
C TYR A 32 12.37 7.11 1.75
N PHE A 33 11.21 7.23 2.41
CA PHE A 33 11.14 7.70 3.80
C PHE A 33 11.78 6.70 4.76
N ASN A 34 11.55 5.42 4.57
CA ASN A 34 12.17 4.38 5.40
C ASN A 34 13.70 4.39 5.28
N ASN A 35 14.23 4.49 4.07
CA ASN A 35 15.67 4.61 3.84
C ASN A 35 16.26 5.91 4.46
N LEU A 36 15.52 7.01 4.36
CA LEU A 36 15.92 8.28 4.98
C LEU A 36 15.93 8.16 6.51
N TYR A 37 14.89 7.53 7.07
CA TYR A 37 14.76 7.28 8.50
C TYR A 37 15.89 6.39 9.01
N GLU A 38 16.19 5.27 8.35
CA GLU A 38 17.29 4.38 8.71
C GLU A 38 18.66 5.08 8.61
N LYS A 39 18.84 5.92 7.61
CA LYS A 39 20.10 6.66 7.39
C LYS A 39 20.36 7.74 8.45
N TYR A 40 19.33 8.47 8.90
CA TYR A 40 19.50 9.66 9.74
C TYR A 40 19.08 9.48 11.20
N ILE A 41 18.22 8.56 11.52
CA ILE A 41 17.67 8.35 12.87
C ILE A 41 18.22 7.06 13.50
N GLY A 42 18.74 6.15 12.66
CA GLY A 42 19.39 4.92 13.11
C GLY A 42 18.46 3.95 13.86
N ASN A 43 19.01 2.83 14.28
CA ASN A 43 18.35 1.70 14.94
C ASN A 43 17.69 2.09 16.28
N THR A 44 16.61 2.86 16.25
CA THR A 44 15.82 3.09 17.44
C THR A 44 14.78 1.97 17.61
N LYS A 45 14.54 1.63 18.88
CA LYS A 45 13.64 0.56 19.39
C LYS A 45 12.21 0.49 18.81
N ILE A 46 11.90 1.26 17.77
CA ILE A 46 10.61 1.26 17.09
C ILE A 46 10.40 -0.07 16.33
N LYS A 47 11.49 -0.66 15.80
CA LYS A 47 11.45 -2.00 15.20
C LYS A 47 10.94 -3.06 16.19
N ASP A 48 11.37 -2.96 17.46
CA ASP A 48 10.96 -3.89 18.51
C ASP A 48 9.54 -3.65 19.02
N MET A 49 9.04 -2.42 18.94
CA MET A 49 7.64 -2.09 19.30
C MET A 49 6.64 -2.55 18.22
N MET A 50 7.02 -2.51 16.93
CA MET A 50 6.16 -2.99 15.84
C MET A 50 6.12 -4.52 15.76
N ILE A 51 7.13 -5.25 16.27
CA ILE A 51 7.24 -6.72 16.14
C ILE A 51 6.45 -7.47 17.25
N LYS A 52 5.99 -6.81 18.32
CA LYS A 52 5.40 -7.49 19.50
C LYS A 52 3.90 -7.79 19.44
N THR A 53 3.20 -7.48 18.38
CA THR A 53 1.85 -7.99 18.20
C THR A 53 1.88 -9.25 17.34
N LYS A 54 1.77 -10.40 18.02
CA LYS A 54 1.51 -11.69 17.36
C LYS A 54 0.21 -11.58 16.56
N THR A 55 0.33 -11.39 15.26
CA THR A 55 -0.83 -11.48 14.36
C THR A 55 -1.22 -12.94 14.19
N VAL A 56 -2.44 -13.26 14.57
CA VAL A 56 -3.03 -14.62 14.49
C VAL A 56 -3.66 -14.86 13.10
N PHE A 57 -3.49 -13.95 12.14
CA PHE A 57 -4.07 -14.10 10.80
C PHE A 57 -2.98 -14.58 9.83
N ASN A 58 -3.04 -15.86 9.51
CA ASN A 58 -2.26 -16.51 8.46
C ASN A 58 -3.15 -16.78 7.22
N GLU A 59 -4.12 -15.90 7.00
CA GLU A 59 -5.02 -16.07 5.87
C GLU A 59 -4.27 -15.75 4.57
N LYS A 60 -4.29 -16.69 3.65
CA LYS A 60 -3.79 -16.54 2.29
C LYS A 60 -4.95 -16.21 1.37
N LEU A 61 -4.64 -15.56 0.26
CA LEU A 61 -5.59 -15.35 -0.82
C LEU A 61 -6.08 -16.69 -1.36
N GLU A 62 -7.41 -16.92 -1.31
CA GLU A 62 -8.07 -18.09 -1.87
C GLU A 62 -8.93 -17.65 -3.06
N TYR A 63 -8.79 -18.34 -4.19
CA TYR A 63 -9.54 -18.04 -5.41
C TYR A 63 -9.82 -19.33 -6.19
N ASP A 64 -10.91 -19.33 -6.96
CA ASP A 64 -11.34 -20.46 -7.78
C ASP A 64 -10.61 -20.48 -9.14
N SER A 65 -10.39 -19.31 -9.75
CA SER A 65 -9.68 -19.12 -11.00
C SER A 65 -9.01 -17.76 -11.06
N LEU A 66 -8.03 -17.65 -11.95
CA LEU A 66 -7.23 -16.46 -12.18
C LEU A 66 -7.17 -16.18 -13.68
N GLU A 67 -7.47 -14.95 -14.09
CA GLU A 67 -7.46 -14.52 -15.48
C GLU A 67 -6.76 -13.16 -15.61
N PRO A 68 -5.91 -12.93 -16.65
CA PRO A 68 -5.34 -11.62 -16.91
C PRO A 68 -6.44 -10.57 -17.08
N TYR A 69 -6.27 -9.40 -16.46
CA TYR A 69 -7.23 -8.32 -16.54
C TYR A 69 -6.51 -6.96 -16.50
N LEU A 70 -6.69 -6.15 -17.54
CA LEU A 70 -6.04 -4.83 -17.69
C LEU A 70 -4.53 -4.89 -17.36
N ASP A 71 -4.08 -4.09 -16.39
CA ASP A 71 -2.69 -4.01 -15.92
C ASP A 71 -2.32 -5.12 -14.91
N GLY A 72 -3.20 -6.05 -14.64
CA GLY A 72 -3.01 -7.05 -13.58
C GLY A 72 -3.82 -8.32 -13.83
N VAL A 73 -4.56 -8.74 -12.81
CA VAL A 73 -5.27 -10.02 -12.80
C VAL A 73 -6.62 -9.89 -12.10
N SER A 74 -7.60 -10.65 -12.59
CA SER A 74 -8.89 -10.89 -11.93
C SER A 74 -8.87 -12.26 -11.27
N LEU A 75 -9.11 -12.29 -9.97
CA LEU A 75 -9.29 -13.51 -9.20
C LEU A 75 -10.78 -13.75 -8.99
N LYS A 76 -11.27 -14.91 -9.42
CA LYS A 76 -12.63 -15.33 -9.12
C LYS A 76 -12.70 -15.86 -7.71
N VAL A 77 -13.52 -15.24 -6.89
CA VAL A 77 -13.71 -15.56 -5.48
C VAL A 77 -15.18 -15.80 -5.15
N LYS A 78 -15.44 -16.35 -3.98
CA LYS A 78 -16.81 -16.54 -3.48
C LYS A 78 -17.47 -15.21 -3.14
N ASN A 79 -18.79 -15.21 -3.06
CA ASN A 79 -19.52 -14.04 -2.56
C ASN A 79 -19.15 -13.76 -1.10
N ASN A 80 -19.10 -12.49 -0.75
CA ASN A 80 -18.69 -12.00 0.58
C ASN A 80 -17.29 -12.53 0.99
N TYR A 81 -16.39 -12.64 0.03
CA TYR A 81 -15.02 -13.04 0.30
C TYR A 81 -14.29 -11.95 1.06
N LEU A 82 -13.77 -12.28 2.22
CA LEU A 82 -12.95 -11.39 3.04
C LEU A 82 -11.53 -11.35 2.47
N VAL A 83 -11.10 -10.19 2.01
CA VAL A 83 -9.83 -10.02 1.30
C VAL A 83 -8.70 -9.81 2.29
N PRO A 84 -7.76 -10.78 2.45
CA PRO A 84 -6.59 -10.61 3.27
C PRO A 84 -5.54 -9.79 2.54
N ILE A 85 -4.79 -8.99 3.29
CA ILE A 85 -3.63 -8.25 2.80
C ILE A 85 -2.50 -9.23 2.50
N ASN A 86 -1.97 -9.19 1.29
CA ASN A 86 -0.95 -10.11 0.82
C ASN A 86 0.42 -9.84 1.48
N GLU A 87 0.81 -8.57 1.60
CA GLU A 87 2.03 -8.15 2.30
C GLU A 87 1.81 -6.86 3.10
N SER A 88 2.53 -6.73 4.23
CA SER A 88 2.39 -5.57 5.11
C SER A 88 2.80 -4.27 4.43
N GLY A 89 2.08 -3.19 4.70
CA GLY A 89 2.33 -1.90 4.08
C GLY A 89 1.53 -0.76 4.69
N ILE A 90 1.47 0.35 3.99
CA ILE A 90 0.66 1.52 4.35
C ILE A 90 -0.40 1.73 3.28
N VAL A 91 -1.64 1.98 3.71
CA VAL A 91 -2.74 2.35 2.82
C VAL A 91 -2.48 3.75 2.26
N VAL A 92 -2.22 3.84 0.96
CA VAL A 92 -1.90 5.11 0.28
C VAL A 92 -3.04 5.65 -0.57
N PHE A 93 -4.07 4.85 -0.82
CA PHE A 93 -5.24 5.26 -1.58
C PHE A 93 -6.46 4.43 -1.20
N ILE A 94 -7.63 5.07 -1.15
CA ILE A 94 -8.96 4.45 -1.07
C ILE A 94 -9.89 5.27 -1.95
N GLY A 95 -10.48 4.65 -2.97
CA GLY A 95 -11.42 5.33 -3.88
C GLY A 95 -11.67 4.56 -5.17
N ASP A 96 -12.45 5.16 -6.05
CA ASP A 96 -12.78 4.56 -7.34
C ASP A 96 -11.61 4.66 -8.33
N LYS A 97 -11.35 3.57 -9.06
CA LYS A 97 -10.37 3.49 -10.15
C LYS A 97 -11.06 2.94 -11.39
N GLU A 98 -10.92 3.64 -12.50
CA GLU A 98 -11.50 3.23 -13.77
C GLU A 98 -11.09 1.80 -14.14
N GLY A 99 -12.07 0.96 -14.42
CA GLY A 99 -11.89 -0.46 -14.74
C GLY A 99 -11.68 -1.38 -13.52
N TYR A 100 -11.40 -0.85 -12.32
CA TYR A 100 -11.16 -1.65 -11.12
C TYR A 100 -12.21 -1.45 -10.02
N GLY A 101 -13.06 -0.43 -10.15
CA GLY A 101 -14.06 -0.05 -9.14
C GLY A 101 -13.41 0.51 -7.87
N ASN A 102 -14.10 0.37 -6.74
CA ASN A 102 -13.58 0.85 -5.47
C ASN A 102 -12.30 0.09 -5.10
N THR A 103 -11.20 0.81 -5.04
CA THR A 103 -9.85 0.28 -4.96
C THR A 103 -9.14 0.78 -3.71
N VAL A 104 -8.48 -0.13 -3.03
CA VAL A 104 -7.52 0.19 -1.96
C VAL A 104 -6.12 -0.10 -2.47
N ILE A 105 -5.19 0.84 -2.28
CA ILE A 105 -3.78 0.64 -2.63
C ILE A 105 -2.97 0.60 -1.34
N VAL A 106 -2.23 -0.48 -1.18
CA VAL A 106 -1.28 -0.69 -0.09
C VAL A 106 0.13 -0.60 -0.64
N GLN A 107 0.90 0.36 -0.16
CA GLN A 107 2.31 0.48 -0.51
C GLN A 107 3.16 -0.31 0.48
N ARG A 108 3.90 -1.28 -0.03
CA ARG A 108 4.82 -2.12 0.73
C ARG A 108 6.11 -1.36 1.06
N ILE A 109 6.88 -1.91 2.02
CA ILE A 109 8.17 -1.34 2.44
C ILE A 109 9.23 -1.33 1.31
N ASP A 110 9.12 -2.26 0.36
CA ASP A 110 9.99 -2.35 -0.81
C ASP A 110 9.59 -1.41 -1.96
N GLY A 111 8.54 -0.59 -1.75
CA GLY A 111 8.05 0.39 -2.71
C GLY A 111 7.12 -0.17 -3.77
N ILE A 112 6.61 -1.38 -3.59
CA ILE A 112 5.59 -1.97 -4.45
C ILE A 112 4.22 -1.50 -3.99
N ASP A 113 3.43 -0.98 -4.92
CA ASP A 113 2.03 -0.64 -4.73
C ASP A 113 1.17 -1.86 -5.10
N GLU A 114 0.48 -2.43 -4.12
CA GLU A 114 -0.49 -3.49 -4.31
C GLU A 114 -1.89 -2.89 -4.39
N TRP A 115 -2.55 -3.02 -5.52
CA TRP A 115 -3.91 -2.55 -5.74
C TRP A 115 -4.88 -3.69 -5.50
N TYR A 116 -5.90 -3.43 -4.71
CA TYR A 116 -7.01 -4.33 -4.43
C TYR A 116 -8.29 -3.65 -4.95
N GLY A 117 -8.76 -4.07 -6.13
CA GLY A 117 -9.94 -3.48 -6.79
C GLY A 117 -11.22 -4.25 -6.52
N ASN A 118 -12.35 -3.58 -6.74
CA ASN A 118 -13.71 -4.08 -6.51
C ASN A 118 -14.02 -4.37 -5.03
N ILE A 119 -13.37 -3.66 -4.10
CA ILE A 119 -13.56 -3.86 -2.66
C ILE A 119 -14.84 -3.18 -2.20
N GLU A 120 -15.66 -3.92 -1.48
CA GLU A 120 -16.81 -3.43 -0.73
C GLU A 120 -16.47 -3.40 0.78
N ASN A 121 -17.22 -2.63 1.57
CA ASN A 121 -17.09 -2.60 3.02
C ASN A 121 -15.62 -2.49 3.51
N VAL A 122 -14.90 -1.46 3.03
CA VAL A 122 -13.49 -1.22 3.39
C VAL A 122 -13.34 -1.05 4.90
N ASN A 123 -12.47 -1.85 5.53
CA ASN A 123 -12.23 -1.88 6.98
C ASN A 123 -11.01 -1.06 7.43
N VAL A 124 -10.28 -0.47 6.49
CA VAL A 124 -9.06 0.30 6.73
C VAL A 124 -9.25 1.77 6.36
N LYS A 125 -8.36 2.62 6.83
CA LYS A 125 -8.34 4.06 6.55
C LYS A 125 -7.08 4.46 5.81
N LEU A 126 -7.16 5.58 5.12
CA LEU A 126 -5.99 6.18 4.48
C LEU A 126 -4.88 6.41 5.52
N TYR A 127 -3.66 5.98 5.17
CA TYR A 127 -2.44 6.02 5.98
C TYR A 127 -2.38 5.03 7.15
N ASP A 128 -3.32 4.12 7.28
CA ASP A 128 -3.19 3.01 8.22
C ASP A 128 -2.02 2.10 7.81
N TYR A 129 -1.25 1.66 8.80
CA TYR A 129 -0.32 0.56 8.62
C TYR A 129 -1.09 -0.75 8.79
N VAL A 130 -1.06 -1.57 7.76
CA VAL A 130 -1.76 -2.85 7.69
C VAL A 130 -0.77 -4.00 7.61
N LYS A 131 -1.13 -5.11 8.24
CA LYS A 131 -0.25 -6.29 8.30
C LYS A 131 -0.71 -7.36 7.34
N LYS A 132 0.25 -8.17 6.88
CA LYS A 132 -0.03 -9.38 6.11
C LYS A 132 -1.09 -10.23 6.80
N GLY A 133 -2.11 -10.67 6.03
CA GLY A 133 -3.24 -11.45 6.52
C GLY A 133 -4.32 -10.65 7.26
N GLU A 134 -4.16 -9.34 7.46
CA GLU A 134 -5.21 -8.47 7.99
C GLU A 134 -6.30 -8.27 6.92
N LEU A 135 -7.56 -8.19 7.35
CA LEU A 135 -8.69 -8.09 6.44
C LEU A 135 -8.89 -6.65 5.96
N LEU A 136 -8.82 -6.47 4.65
CA LEU A 136 -8.96 -5.17 3.98
C LEU A 136 -10.42 -4.74 3.82
N GLY A 137 -11.29 -5.67 3.50
CA GLY A 137 -12.69 -5.48 3.19
C GLY A 137 -13.29 -6.75 2.59
N GLU A 138 -14.39 -6.60 1.89
CA GLU A 138 -15.11 -7.70 1.25
C GLU A 138 -15.14 -7.52 -0.27
N VAL A 139 -15.32 -8.60 -1.00
CA VAL A 139 -15.53 -8.58 -2.44
C VAL A 139 -16.53 -9.65 -2.86
N ASN A 140 -17.30 -9.35 -3.92
CA ASN A 140 -18.23 -10.28 -4.52
C ASN A 140 -17.76 -10.67 -5.92
N ASN A 141 -17.65 -11.97 -6.18
CA ASN A 141 -17.29 -12.60 -7.46
C ASN A 141 -15.85 -12.37 -7.92
N ASN A 142 -15.39 -11.11 -8.09
CA ASN A 142 -14.09 -10.84 -8.67
C ASN A 142 -13.29 -9.84 -7.84
N LEU A 143 -12.09 -10.23 -7.46
CA LEU A 143 -11.08 -9.37 -6.87
C LEU A 143 -10.06 -9.01 -7.95
N TYR A 144 -9.80 -7.73 -8.17
CA TYR A 144 -8.76 -7.27 -9.08
C TYR A 144 -7.48 -6.97 -8.33
N LEU A 145 -6.36 -7.53 -8.80
CA LEU A 145 -5.04 -7.26 -8.24
C LEU A 145 -4.11 -6.67 -9.30
N VAL A 146 -3.39 -5.62 -8.91
CA VAL A 146 -2.33 -5.02 -9.72
C VAL A 146 -1.11 -4.77 -8.84
N PHE A 147 0.06 -5.03 -9.36
CA PHE A 147 1.33 -4.76 -8.69
C PHE A 147 2.13 -3.76 -9.50
N LYS A 148 2.50 -2.64 -8.89
CA LYS A 148 3.28 -1.58 -9.56
C LYS A 148 4.47 -1.15 -8.70
N GLN A 149 5.56 -0.76 -9.34
CA GLN A 149 6.70 -0.16 -8.65
C GLN A 149 7.22 1.01 -9.47
N GLY A 150 7.27 2.20 -8.86
CA GLY A 150 7.70 3.41 -9.56
C GLY A 150 6.86 3.73 -10.81
N GLY A 151 5.59 3.35 -10.84
CA GLY A 151 4.67 3.52 -11.97
C GLY A 151 4.72 2.39 -13.02
N ASN A 152 5.69 1.49 -12.95
CA ASN A 152 5.79 0.34 -13.85
C ASN A 152 4.95 -0.84 -13.34
N ILE A 153 4.27 -1.54 -14.26
CA ILE A 153 3.50 -2.74 -13.97
C ILE A 153 4.48 -3.90 -13.76
N LEU A 154 4.23 -4.69 -12.70
CA LEU A 154 5.00 -5.90 -12.38
C LEU A 154 4.22 -7.15 -12.77
N ASN A 155 4.94 -8.25 -13.02
CA ASN A 155 4.30 -9.54 -13.30
C ASN A 155 3.66 -10.09 -12.02
N TYR A 156 2.33 -10.19 -12.02
CA TYR A 156 1.54 -10.65 -10.87
C TYR A 156 1.87 -12.09 -10.43
N GLU A 157 2.36 -12.95 -11.35
CA GLU A 157 2.70 -14.35 -11.04
C GLU A 157 3.80 -14.49 -9.97
N GLU A 158 4.62 -13.47 -9.80
CA GLU A 158 5.67 -13.45 -8.78
C GLU A 158 5.13 -13.15 -7.37
N TYR A 159 3.93 -12.53 -7.28
CA TYR A 159 3.36 -11.99 -6.05
C TYR A 159 2.15 -12.76 -5.55
N ILE A 160 1.46 -13.51 -6.40
CA ILE A 160 0.31 -14.34 -6.05
C ILE A 160 0.80 -15.79 -5.89
N LYS A 161 0.83 -16.27 -4.62
CA LYS A 161 1.27 -17.64 -4.29
C LYS A 161 0.24 -18.37 -3.46
#